data_717ddfed6f84177f2675db9ce308ff88
#
_entry.id   717ddfed6f84177f2675db9ce308ff88
#
_cell.length_a   1.000
_cell.length_b   1.000
_cell.length_c   1.000
_cell.angle_alpha   90.00
_cell.angle_beta   90.00
_cell.angle_gamma   90.00
#
_symmetry.space_group_name_H-M   'P 1'
#
loop_
_entity.id
_entity.type
_entity.pdbx_description
1 polymer ?
#
loop_
_entity_poly.entity_id
_entity_poly.type
_entity_poly.pdbx_seq_one_letter_code
_entity_poly.pdbx_strand_id
1 'polypeptide(L)'
;FYTDGTVQTYDITLTAYDDLGCTDTDTLTVTVFPAADFTLDLGVETACSPLEMTLAVIAGAQNVAWDFGDGTTSNEATPDHAWENTTGGLDNYIVSVTGETEHGCAGLAVDLITVKPQPTAAFNADALSGCEPLDATFTSTSAAGTDLIWYFGDGTSAAGSSVNHTFDGIDSNTAFDVTL
;
A
#
# COMPACT_ATOMS: atom_id res chain seq x y z
N PHE A 1 32.61 -14.67 3.78
CA PHE A 1 31.56 -14.26 2.83
C PHE A 1 31.95 -12.91 2.23
N TYR A 2 32.17 -12.85 0.91
CA TYR A 2 32.50 -11.61 0.22
C TYR A 2 31.15 -10.99 -0.23
N THR A 3 30.90 -9.73 0.15
CA THR A 3 29.65 -8.98 -0.10
C THR A 3 29.91 -7.75 -0.96
N ASP A 4 30.92 -7.79 -1.86
CA ASP A 4 31.26 -6.63 -2.70
C ASP A 4 30.38 -6.46 -3.96
N GLY A 5 29.38 -7.35 -4.14
CA GLY A 5 28.42 -7.27 -5.24
C GLY A 5 29.01 -7.57 -6.63
N THR A 6 30.24 -8.10 -6.69
CA THR A 6 30.91 -8.41 -7.96
C THR A 6 30.97 -9.91 -8.24
N VAL A 7 30.99 -10.29 -9.52
CA VAL A 7 31.24 -11.67 -9.96
C VAL A 7 32.70 -12.02 -9.63
N GLN A 8 32.89 -13.14 -8.93
CA GLN A 8 34.21 -13.63 -8.56
C GLN A 8 34.52 -14.93 -9.27
N THR A 9 35.75 -15.09 -9.75
CA THR A 9 36.27 -16.32 -10.36
C THR A 9 37.43 -16.87 -9.56
N TYR A 10 37.43 -18.16 -9.34
CA TYR A 10 38.48 -18.86 -8.58
C TYR A 10 39.01 -20.02 -9.43
N ASP A 11 40.33 -20.05 -9.63
CA ASP A 11 40.99 -21.18 -10.24
C ASP A 11 41.43 -22.17 -9.17
N ILE A 12 40.87 -23.36 -9.24
CA ILE A 12 41.23 -24.46 -8.32
C ILE A 12 42.16 -25.36 -9.09
N THR A 13 43.42 -25.49 -8.59
CA THR A 13 44.44 -26.33 -9.22
C THR A 13 44.68 -27.57 -8.37
N LEU A 14 44.57 -28.73 -8.96
CA LEU A 14 44.98 -30.01 -8.42
C LEU A 14 46.39 -30.34 -8.97
N THR A 15 47.32 -30.60 -8.07
CA THR A 15 48.64 -31.11 -8.46
C THR A 15 48.82 -32.53 -7.93
N ALA A 16 49.08 -33.46 -8.82
CA ALA A 16 49.43 -34.85 -8.48
C ALA A 16 50.94 -35.03 -8.54
N TYR A 17 51.49 -35.86 -7.68
CA TYR A 17 52.90 -36.23 -7.58
C TYR A 17 53.02 -37.74 -7.64
N ASP A 18 54.05 -38.22 -8.36
CA ASP A 18 54.43 -39.61 -8.27
C ASP A 18 55.61 -39.84 -7.32
N ASP A 19 55.95 -41.09 -7.03
CA ASP A 19 57.07 -41.45 -6.16
C ASP A 19 58.46 -41.09 -6.73
N LEU A 20 58.55 -40.73 -8.01
CA LEU A 20 59.72 -40.34 -8.74
C LEU A 20 59.89 -38.81 -8.85
N GLY A 21 58.93 -38.07 -8.31
CA GLY A 21 58.96 -36.59 -8.29
C GLY A 21 58.38 -35.93 -9.57
N CYS A 22 57.74 -36.71 -10.46
CA CYS A 22 57.02 -36.14 -11.58
C CYS A 22 55.67 -35.54 -11.09
N THR A 23 55.27 -34.45 -11.71
CA THR A 23 54.04 -33.73 -11.34
C THR A 23 53.14 -33.54 -12.56
N ASP A 24 51.83 -33.60 -12.33
CA ASP A 24 50.82 -33.20 -13.29
C ASP A 24 49.81 -32.29 -12.60
N THR A 25 49.26 -31.33 -13.35
CA THR A 25 48.33 -30.34 -12.82
C THR A 25 47.11 -30.21 -13.70
N ASP A 26 45.97 -30.17 -13.03
CA ASP A 26 44.66 -29.82 -13.66
C ASP A 26 44.05 -28.60 -12.96
N THR A 27 43.40 -27.71 -13.71
CA THR A 27 42.82 -26.47 -13.20
C THR A 27 41.39 -26.35 -13.65
N LEU A 28 40.50 -26.06 -12.66
CA LEU A 28 39.09 -25.79 -12.87
C LEU A 28 38.76 -24.37 -12.40
N THR A 29 38.10 -23.58 -13.24
CA THR A 29 37.63 -22.24 -12.85
C THR A 29 36.20 -22.36 -12.29
N VAL A 30 35.96 -21.85 -11.10
CA VAL A 30 34.65 -21.70 -10.45
C VAL A 30 34.24 -20.24 -10.46
N THR A 31 33.05 -19.95 -10.99
CA THR A 31 32.45 -18.60 -10.98
C THR A 31 31.41 -18.52 -9.90
N VAL A 32 31.51 -17.50 -9.04
CA VAL A 32 30.54 -17.19 -7.97
C VAL A 32 29.89 -15.86 -8.30
N PHE A 33 28.55 -15.87 -8.42
CA PHE A 33 27.77 -14.68 -8.67
C PHE A 33 27.38 -14.01 -7.35
N PRO A 34 27.23 -12.67 -7.32
CA PRO A 34 26.79 -11.96 -6.14
C PRO A 34 25.36 -12.36 -5.75
N ALA A 35 25.04 -12.21 -4.47
CA ALA A 35 23.67 -12.32 -4.00
C ALA A 35 22.80 -11.26 -4.68
N ALA A 36 21.51 -11.55 -4.85
CA ALA A 36 20.56 -10.57 -5.32
C ALA A 36 20.41 -9.44 -4.28
N ASP A 37 20.52 -8.20 -4.72
CA ASP A 37 20.26 -7.00 -3.91
C ASP A 37 19.02 -6.30 -4.49
N PHE A 38 17.85 -6.73 -4.03
CA PHE A 38 16.57 -6.18 -4.44
C PHE A 38 16.14 -5.11 -3.43
N THR A 39 15.62 -4.00 -3.95
CA THR A 39 15.04 -2.93 -3.14
C THR A 39 13.58 -2.72 -3.55
N LEU A 40 12.72 -2.54 -2.58
CA LEU A 40 11.32 -2.18 -2.77
C LEU A 40 11.08 -0.84 -2.09
N ASP A 41 10.55 0.10 -2.85
CA ASP A 41 10.09 1.40 -2.35
C ASP A 41 8.74 1.67 -3.03
N LEU A 42 7.68 1.58 -2.27
CA LEU A 42 6.32 1.79 -2.76
C LEU A 42 5.98 3.29 -2.87
N GLY A 43 6.84 4.16 -2.32
CA GLY A 43 6.65 5.62 -2.39
C GLY A 43 5.45 6.13 -1.59
N VAL A 44 4.76 5.27 -0.86
CA VAL A 44 3.59 5.60 -0.04
C VAL A 44 3.70 4.94 1.31
N GLU A 45 3.96 5.73 2.36
CA GLU A 45 4.01 5.21 3.72
C GLU A 45 2.63 5.10 4.36
N THR A 46 1.71 6.01 4.02
CA THR A 46 0.37 6.08 4.64
C THR A 46 -0.66 6.64 3.67
N ALA A 47 -1.79 5.95 3.51
CA ALA A 47 -2.92 6.38 2.68
C ALA A 47 -4.28 6.06 3.32
N CYS A 48 -5.36 6.60 2.74
CA CYS A 48 -6.73 6.22 3.11
C CYS A 48 -7.15 4.95 2.37
N SER A 49 -8.03 4.17 2.99
CA SER A 49 -8.68 2.99 2.40
C SER A 49 -9.71 3.40 1.33
N PRO A 50 -9.84 2.67 0.21
CA PRO A 50 -8.89 1.66 -0.26
C PRO A 50 -7.61 2.31 -0.80
N LEU A 51 -6.46 1.71 -0.58
CA LEU A 51 -5.22 2.09 -1.24
C LEU A 51 -5.02 1.19 -2.46
N GLU A 52 -5.17 1.75 -3.63
CA GLU A 52 -4.98 1.03 -4.90
C GLU A 52 -3.66 1.46 -5.54
N MET A 53 -2.86 0.51 -5.98
CA MET A 53 -1.63 0.79 -6.74
C MET A 53 -1.21 -0.35 -7.64
N THR A 54 -0.50 0.01 -8.71
CA THR A 54 0.25 -0.92 -9.55
C THR A 54 1.68 -1.00 -9.05
N LEU A 55 2.14 -2.20 -8.71
CA LEU A 55 3.50 -2.39 -8.20
C LEU A 55 4.49 -2.46 -9.35
N ALA A 56 5.65 -1.81 -9.16
CA ALA A 56 6.69 -1.78 -10.17
C ALA A 56 7.55 -3.05 -10.11
N VAL A 57 7.97 -3.54 -11.28
CA VAL A 57 8.92 -4.65 -11.37
C VAL A 57 10.25 -4.29 -10.71
N ILE A 58 10.81 -5.22 -9.95
CA ILE A 58 12.15 -5.09 -9.38
C ILE A 58 13.17 -5.29 -10.49
N ALA A 59 14.05 -4.31 -10.70
CA ALA A 59 15.06 -4.36 -11.74
C ALA A 59 15.98 -5.59 -11.60
N GLY A 60 16.11 -6.36 -12.67
CA GLY A 60 16.94 -7.57 -12.70
C GLY A 60 16.33 -8.80 -12.04
N ALA A 61 15.12 -8.71 -11.48
CA ALA A 61 14.42 -9.85 -10.92
C ALA A 61 13.70 -10.67 -12.00
N GLN A 62 13.78 -12.00 -11.84
CA GLN A 62 13.00 -13.00 -12.59
C GLN A 62 12.23 -13.87 -11.58
N ASN A 63 11.19 -14.57 -12.06
CA ASN A 63 10.40 -15.47 -11.23
C ASN A 63 9.89 -14.79 -9.95
N VAL A 64 9.37 -13.57 -10.08
CA VAL A 64 8.90 -12.77 -8.95
C VAL A 64 7.68 -13.40 -8.30
N ALA A 65 7.61 -13.32 -6.97
CA ALA A 65 6.44 -13.67 -6.18
C ALA A 65 6.21 -12.59 -5.11
N TRP A 66 5.04 -11.98 -5.15
CA TRP A 66 4.59 -10.93 -4.25
C TRP A 66 3.74 -11.51 -3.13
N ASP A 67 3.95 -11.02 -1.93
CA ASP A 67 3.06 -11.15 -0.78
C ASP A 67 2.69 -9.73 -0.35
N PHE A 68 1.39 -9.41 -0.37
CA PHE A 68 0.91 -8.06 -0.09
C PHE A 68 0.69 -7.80 1.40
N GLY A 69 0.91 -8.81 2.25
CA GLY A 69 0.80 -8.70 3.70
C GLY A 69 -0.64 -8.76 4.23
N ASP A 70 -1.63 -8.86 3.36
CA ASP A 70 -3.06 -9.01 3.69
C ASP A 70 -3.57 -10.47 3.51
N GLY A 71 -2.66 -11.40 3.21
CA GLY A 71 -2.93 -12.80 2.94
C GLY A 71 -3.14 -13.11 1.46
N THR A 72 -3.02 -12.13 0.58
CA THR A 72 -3.06 -12.31 -0.87
C THR A 72 -1.66 -12.25 -1.49
N THR A 73 -1.49 -12.87 -2.65
CA THR A 73 -0.20 -12.98 -3.34
C THR A 73 -0.37 -12.85 -4.86
N SER A 74 0.72 -12.53 -5.58
CA SER A 74 0.77 -12.51 -7.04
C SER A 74 2.12 -12.97 -7.56
N ASN A 75 2.16 -13.56 -8.77
CA ASN A 75 3.38 -13.87 -9.51
C ASN A 75 3.53 -13.00 -10.77
N GLU A 76 2.72 -11.98 -10.92
CA GLU A 76 2.83 -11.02 -12.01
C GLU A 76 4.02 -10.10 -11.81
N ALA A 77 4.66 -9.68 -12.90
CA ALA A 77 5.81 -8.78 -12.82
C ALA A 77 5.39 -7.38 -12.31
N THR A 78 4.18 -6.96 -12.65
CA THR A 78 3.61 -5.66 -12.28
C THR A 78 2.15 -5.85 -11.83
N PRO A 79 1.91 -6.39 -10.63
CA PRO A 79 0.53 -6.64 -10.19
C PRO A 79 -0.16 -5.33 -9.79
N ASP A 80 -1.46 -5.28 -10.05
CA ASP A 80 -2.37 -4.31 -9.42
C ASP A 80 -2.86 -4.90 -8.10
N HIS A 81 -2.88 -4.08 -7.05
CA HIS A 81 -3.41 -4.50 -5.76
C HIS A 81 -4.13 -3.36 -5.02
N ALA A 82 -5.12 -3.73 -4.21
CA ALA A 82 -5.90 -2.83 -3.37
C ALA A 82 -5.87 -3.31 -1.92
N TRP A 83 -5.39 -2.46 -1.01
CA TRP A 83 -5.45 -2.72 0.43
C TRP A 83 -6.64 -2.01 1.04
N GLU A 84 -7.46 -2.77 1.74
CA GLU A 84 -8.63 -2.24 2.45
C GLU A 84 -8.37 -2.21 3.96
N ASN A 85 -8.78 -1.11 4.62
CA ASN A 85 -8.80 -1.08 6.07
C ASN A 85 -10.12 -1.66 6.57
N THR A 86 -10.04 -2.75 7.32
CA THR A 86 -11.20 -3.49 7.85
C THR A 86 -11.34 -3.38 9.36
N THR A 87 -10.38 -2.79 10.06
CA THR A 87 -10.33 -2.78 11.52
C THR A 87 -10.90 -1.51 12.15
N GLY A 88 -11.01 -0.42 11.37
CA GLY A 88 -11.40 0.91 11.87
C GLY A 88 -10.29 1.65 12.61
N GLY A 89 -9.10 1.02 12.79
CA GLY A 89 -7.85 1.63 13.24
C GLY A 89 -6.87 1.83 12.11
N LEU A 90 -5.57 1.85 12.41
CA LEU A 90 -4.53 1.82 11.39
C LEU A 90 -4.20 0.36 11.05
N ASP A 91 -4.31 -0.03 9.79
CA ASP A 91 -3.88 -1.34 9.31
C ASP A 91 -2.49 -1.23 8.67
N ASN A 92 -1.57 -2.08 9.12
CA ASN A 92 -0.19 -2.10 8.63
C ASN A 92 0.04 -3.37 7.82
N TYR A 93 0.53 -3.21 6.59
CA TYR A 93 0.82 -4.30 5.68
C TYR A 93 2.30 -4.30 5.33
N ILE A 94 2.96 -5.44 5.57
CA ILE A 94 4.34 -5.67 5.13
C ILE A 94 4.24 -6.29 3.73
N VAL A 95 4.55 -5.48 2.73
CA VAL A 95 4.60 -5.95 1.34
C VAL A 95 5.99 -6.51 1.09
N SER A 96 6.05 -7.71 0.53
CA SER A 96 7.31 -8.33 0.18
C SER A 96 7.29 -8.88 -1.24
N VAL A 97 8.46 -8.89 -1.86
CA VAL A 97 8.68 -9.52 -3.16
C VAL A 97 9.94 -10.37 -3.10
N THR A 98 9.81 -11.61 -3.53
CA THR A 98 10.94 -12.50 -3.79
C THR A 98 11.15 -12.63 -5.29
N GLY A 99 12.37 -12.95 -5.68
CA GLY A 99 12.73 -13.18 -7.08
C GLY A 99 14.13 -13.76 -7.18
N GLU A 100 14.59 -13.97 -8.39
CA GLU A 100 15.91 -14.49 -8.69
C GLU A 100 16.61 -13.60 -9.71
N THR A 101 17.94 -13.53 -9.65
CA THR A 101 18.74 -12.95 -10.73
C THR A 101 18.77 -13.89 -11.94
N GLU A 102 19.30 -13.44 -13.09
CA GLU A 102 19.52 -14.28 -14.29
C GLU A 102 20.40 -15.51 -14.02
N HIS A 103 21.16 -15.49 -12.91
CA HIS A 103 22.04 -16.59 -12.50
C HIS A 103 21.42 -17.47 -11.40
N GLY A 104 20.12 -17.27 -11.08
CA GLY A 104 19.40 -18.06 -10.08
C GLY A 104 19.72 -17.70 -8.63
N CYS A 105 20.36 -16.53 -8.37
CA CYS A 105 20.57 -16.06 -6.99
C CYS A 105 19.27 -15.45 -6.47
N ALA A 106 18.72 -16.01 -5.39
CA ALA A 106 17.49 -15.53 -4.78
C ALA A 106 17.68 -14.20 -4.07
N GLY A 107 16.66 -13.36 -4.12
CA GLY A 107 16.57 -12.09 -3.40
C GLY A 107 15.20 -11.88 -2.78
N LEU A 108 15.16 -10.97 -1.81
CA LEU A 108 13.95 -10.54 -1.11
C LEU A 108 14.03 -9.02 -0.90
N ALA A 109 12.95 -8.33 -1.19
CA ALA A 109 12.76 -6.95 -0.79
C ALA A 109 11.44 -6.81 -0.03
N VAL A 110 11.39 -5.86 0.90
CA VAL A 110 10.22 -5.58 1.75
C VAL A 110 10.01 -4.10 1.89
N ASP A 111 8.74 -3.70 2.03
CA ASP A 111 8.34 -2.34 2.40
C ASP A 111 7.09 -2.40 3.27
N LEU A 112 6.81 -1.31 4.00
CA LEU A 112 5.68 -1.20 4.93
C LEU A 112 4.75 -0.09 4.47
N ILE A 113 3.47 -0.40 4.38
CA ILE A 113 2.41 0.59 4.16
C ILE A 113 1.43 0.59 5.33
N THR A 114 0.86 1.76 5.60
CA THR A 114 -0.19 1.95 6.61
C THR A 114 -1.46 2.46 5.93
N VAL A 115 -2.57 1.74 6.09
CA VAL A 115 -3.87 2.10 5.53
C VAL A 115 -4.78 2.62 6.62
N LYS A 116 -5.19 3.89 6.50
CA LYS A 116 -6.15 4.54 7.41
C LYS A 116 -7.56 4.09 7.08
N PRO A 117 -8.46 3.98 8.07
CA PRO A 117 -9.86 3.71 7.81
C PRO A 117 -10.49 4.86 7.00
N GLN A 118 -11.41 4.51 6.11
CA GLN A 118 -12.24 5.50 5.45
C GLN A 118 -13.31 5.98 6.44
N PRO A 119 -13.50 7.28 6.65
CA PRO A 119 -14.58 7.78 7.48
C PRO A 119 -15.92 7.49 6.83
N THR A 120 -16.90 7.07 7.63
CA THR A 120 -18.29 6.91 7.19
C THR A 120 -19.10 8.09 7.69
N ALA A 121 -19.63 8.90 6.77
CA ALA A 121 -20.51 10.00 7.12
C ALA A 121 -21.94 9.47 7.39
N ALA A 122 -22.49 9.83 8.54
CA ALA A 122 -23.87 9.53 8.93
C ALA A 122 -24.40 10.62 9.84
N PHE A 123 -25.70 10.92 9.72
CA PHE A 123 -26.34 11.94 10.55
C PHE A 123 -27.83 11.70 10.70
N ASN A 124 -28.42 12.40 11.66
CA ASN A 124 -29.85 12.52 11.90
C ASN A 124 -30.27 13.99 11.86
N ALA A 125 -31.53 14.25 11.55
CA ALA A 125 -32.16 15.54 11.70
C ALA A 125 -33.43 15.40 12.56
N ASP A 126 -33.76 16.41 13.36
CA ASP A 126 -34.95 16.45 14.21
C ASP A 126 -36.22 16.85 13.42
N ALA A 127 -36.05 17.56 12.29
CA ALA A 127 -37.13 17.94 11.39
C ALA A 127 -36.74 17.67 9.92
N LEU A 128 -37.61 16.98 9.18
CA LEU A 128 -37.43 16.67 7.76
C LEU A 128 -38.43 17.37 6.86
N SER A 129 -39.44 18.03 7.43
CA SER A 129 -40.44 18.80 6.72
C SER A 129 -41.18 19.72 7.68
N GLY A 130 -41.67 20.84 7.17
CA GLY A 130 -42.43 21.81 7.97
C GLY A 130 -42.85 22.99 7.13
N CYS A 131 -43.52 23.96 7.80
CA CYS A 131 -43.82 25.25 7.20
C CYS A 131 -42.63 26.20 7.37
N GLU A 132 -42.50 27.13 6.45
CA GLU A 132 -41.50 28.21 6.50
C GLU A 132 -41.81 29.20 7.63
N PRO A 133 -40.80 29.66 8.38
CA PRO A 133 -39.42 29.17 8.38
C PRO A 133 -39.31 27.79 9.05
N LEU A 134 -38.53 26.88 8.46
CA LEU A 134 -38.29 25.57 9.05
C LEU A 134 -36.91 25.56 9.73
N ASP A 135 -36.94 25.47 11.05
CA ASP A 135 -35.73 25.26 11.85
C ASP A 135 -35.48 23.75 12.00
N ALA A 136 -34.27 23.31 11.67
CA ALA A 136 -33.84 21.93 11.80
C ALA A 136 -32.47 21.84 12.46
N THR A 137 -32.33 20.86 13.35
CA THR A 137 -31.06 20.50 14.00
C THR A 137 -30.51 19.25 13.36
N PHE A 138 -29.32 19.32 12.79
CA PHE A 138 -28.59 18.21 12.22
C PHE A 138 -27.53 17.74 13.19
N THR A 139 -27.47 16.45 13.49
CA THR A 139 -26.51 15.85 14.41
C THR A 139 -25.79 14.71 13.73
N SER A 140 -24.45 14.80 13.65
CA SER A 140 -23.62 13.74 13.09
C SER A 140 -23.61 12.51 14.00
N THR A 141 -23.72 11.35 13.39
CA THR A 141 -23.48 10.03 13.98
C THR A 141 -22.31 9.32 13.33
N SER A 142 -21.47 10.06 12.61
CA SER A 142 -20.28 9.55 11.94
C SER A 142 -19.33 8.88 12.94
N ALA A 143 -18.83 7.68 12.60
CA ALA A 143 -17.99 6.89 13.49
C ALA A 143 -16.55 7.42 13.61
N ALA A 144 -16.06 8.15 12.62
CA ALA A 144 -14.74 8.76 12.61
C ALA A 144 -14.80 10.03 11.78
N GLY A 145 -14.25 11.11 12.28
CA GLY A 145 -14.15 12.39 11.57
C GLY A 145 -13.89 13.50 12.59
N THR A 146 -12.83 14.25 12.38
CA THR A 146 -12.51 15.41 13.20
C THR A 146 -13.07 16.68 12.60
N ASP A 147 -13.22 16.73 11.28
CA ASP A 147 -13.70 17.89 10.53
C ASP A 147 -15.01 17.55 9.82
N LEU A 148 -16.12 18.06 10.34
CA LEU A 148 -17.45 17.85 9.80
C LEU A 148 -17.96 19.15 9.19
N ILE A 149 -18.32 19.10 7.91
CA ILE A 149 -18.84 20.25 7.16
C ILE A 149 -20.22 19.86 6.57
N TRP A 150 -21.21 20.68 6.86
CA TRP A 150 -22.57 20.53 6.38
C TRP A 150 -22.82 21.45 5.19
N TYR A 151 -23.45 20.93 4.17
CA TYR A 151 -24.00 21.68 3.04
C TYR A 151 -25.52 21.50 3.05
N PHE A 152 -26.28 22.60 3.16
CA PHE A 152 -27.73 22.52 3.36
C PHE A 152 -28.52 22.51 2.06
N GLY A 153 -27.88 22.54 0.89
CA GLY A 153 -28.54 22.50 -0.41
C GLY A 153 -29.11 23.86 -0.86
N ASP A 154 -29.13 24.86 -0.01
CA ASP A 154 -29.55 26.25 -0.29
C ASP A 154 -28.36 27.19 -0.61
N GLY A 155 -27.16 26.62 -0.72
CA GLY A 155 -25.91 27.34 -0.97
C GLY A 155 -25.18 27.76 0.32
N THR A 156 -25.71 27.46 1.49
CA THR A 156 -25.05 27.72 2.78
C THR A 156 -24.38 26.46 3.33
N SER A 157 -23.46 26.66 4.26
CA SER A 157 -22.71 25.59 4.93
C SER A 157 -22.39 25.94 6.37
N ALA A 158 -22.16 24.91 7.19
CA ALA A 158 -21.72 25.04 8.57
C ALA A 158 -20.75 23.92 8.97
N ALA A 159 -19.98 24.13 10.04
CA ALA A 159 -19.05 23.15 10.57
C ALA A 159 -19.43 22.76 12.01
N GLY A 160 -19.22 21.49 12.37
CA GLY A 160 -19.44 20.97 13.71
C GLY A 160 -20.19 19.65 13.77
N SER A 161 -20.20 19.03 14.95
CA SER A 161 -20.87 17.74 15.15
C SER A 161 -22.40 17.86 15.29
N SER A 162 -22.89 19.07 15.65
CA SER A 162 -24.31 19.40 15.67
C SER A 162 -24.48 20.84 15.22
N VAL A 163 -25.40 21.09 14.29
CA VAL A 163 -25.63 22.41 13.70
C VAL A 163 -27.14 22.65 13.58
N ASN A 164 -27.55 23.91 13.79
CA ASN A 164 -28.92 24.34 13.53
C ASN A 164 -28.93 25.11 12.21
N HIS A 165 -29.93 24.89 11.39
CA HIS A 165 -30.15 25.62 10.17
C HIS A 165 -31.64 25.96 9.98
N THR A 166 -31.90 27.17 9.46
CA THR A 166 -33.24 27.66 9.16
C THR A 166 -33.42 27.75 7.66
N PHE A 167 -34.37 27.02 7.13
CA PHE A 167 -34.78 27.13 5.71
C PHE A 167 -35.91 28.15 5.61
N ASP A 168 -35.68 29.25 4.93
CA ASP A 168 -36.60 30.32 4.74
C ASP A 168 -36.57 30.93 3.33
N GLY A 169 -37.47 31.86 3.02
CA GLY A 169 -37.47 32.63 1.74
C GLY A 169 -37.86 31.80 0.51
N ILE A 170 -38.66 30.76 0.67
CA ILE A 170 -39.10 29.88 -0.41
C ILE A 170 -40.61 30.08 -0.71
N ASP A 171 -40.91 30.52 -1.94
CA ASP A 171 -42.30 30.80 -2.39
C ASP A 171 -43.10 29.54 -2.84
N SER A 172 -42.50 28.35 -2.74
CA SER A 172 -43.13 27.09 -3.19
C SER A 172 -42.55 25.88 -2.44
N ASN A 173 -43.22 24.72 -2.56
CA ASN A 173 -42.67 23.47 -2.01
C ASN A 173 -41.32 23.18 -2.62
N THR A 174 -40.28 23.27 -1.79
CA THR A 174 -38.89 23.03 -2.18
C THR A 174 -38.29 21.92 -1.30
N ALA A 175 -37.51 21.06 -1.89
CA ALA A 175 -36.68 20.07 -1.18
C ALA A 175 -35.23 20.49 -1.25
N PHE A 176 -34.54 20.38 -0.13
CA PHE A 176 -33.12 20.64 -0.02
C PHE A 176 -32.38 19.34 0.29
N ASP A 177 -31.35 19.04 -0.48
CA ASP A 177 -30.44 17.93 -0.23
C ASP A 177 -29.35 18.36 0.75
N VAL A 178 -29.46 17.86 1.99
CA VAL A 178 -28.44 18.14 3.02
C VAL A 178 -27.36 17.06 2.97
N THR A 179 -26.11 17.49 2.92
CA THR A 179 -24.93 16.61 2.85
C THR A 179 -23.97 16.91 4.00
N LEU A 180 -23.41 15.85 4.58
CA LEU A 180 -22.32 15.90 5.56
C LEU A 180 -21.07 15.29 4.95
#